data_74324f42dce4f74d7da3fcfd6403f3af
#
_entry.id   74324f42dce4f74d7da3fcfd6403f3af
#
_cell.length_a   1.000
_cell.length_b   1.000
_cell.length_c   1.000
_cell.angle_alpha   90.00
_cell.angle_beta   90.00
_cell.angle_gamma   90.00
#
_symmetry.space_group_name_H-M   'P 1'
#
loop_
_entity.id
_entity.type
_entity.pdbx_description
1 polymer ?
#
loop_
_entity_poly.entity_id
_entity_poly.type
_entity_poly.pdbx_seq_one_letter_code
_entity_poly.pdbx_strand_id
1 'polypeptide(L)'
;PGILAGGGLRSDTAMAQHNPAVIGYGHIKQRRMTEIRVDCCGNRFVGEFVPFYFCPRSPMLYTVNRGNTGRPAGCQRTIVHLVSTLAVGINQNRPWAISDGNAGAFHTTFSSDLAALAGLDWVAIRATQWQGQTHQKSAEFLTADFFDWTCFQAVACHNAEVAQQVQNMLTNHAHRPTVRVEPHWYY
;
A
#
# COMPACT_ATOMS: atom_id res chain seq x y z
N PRO A 1 -5.39 13.91 6.71
CA PRO A 1 -4.63 15.07 7.22
C PRO A 1 -3.16 14.73 7.51
N GLY A 2 -2.87 13.61 8.22
CA GLY A 2 -1.51 13.30 8.65
C GLY A 2 -0.51 13.09 7.49
N ILE A 3 -0.93 12.45 6.40
CA ILE A 3 -0.09 12.24 5.21
C ILE A 3 0.26 13.59 4.56
N LEU A 4 -0.71 14.50 4.45
CA LEU A 4 -0.51 15.83 3.89
C LEU A 4 0.43 16.68 4.76
N ALA A 5 0.20 16.69 6.07
CA ALA A 5 1.06 17.41 7.02
C ALA A 5 2.49 16.85 7.07
N GLY A 6 2.64 15.53 6.90
CA GLY A 6 3.93 14.84 6.87
C GLY A 6 4.65 14.85 5.52
N GLY A 7 4.06 15.44 4.48
CA GLY A 7 4.62 15.53 3.13
C GLY A 7 4.62 14.21 2.36
N GLY A 8 3.98 13.15 2.85
CA GLY A 8 3.92 11.85 2.18
C GLY A 8 3.66 10.67 3.12
N LEU A 9 3.86 9.46 2.59
CA LEU A 9 3.77 8.21 3.37
C LEU A 9 5.12 7.86 3.98
N ARG A 10 5.11 7.41 5.22
CA ARG A 10 6.27 6.89 5.94
C ARG A 10 6.16 5.39 6.13
N SER A 11 7.29 4.71 6.17
CA SER A 11 7.37 3.30 6.53
C SER A 11 6.83 3.04 7.93
N ASP A 12 6.47 1.79 8.23
CA ASP A 12 5.99 1.38 9.56
C ASP A 12 7.02 1.68 10.65
N THR A 13 8.30 1.45 10.37
CA THR A 13 9.40 1.75 11.30
C THR A 13 9.50 3.25 11.58
N ALA A 14 9.41 4.10 10.55
CA ALA A 14 9.44 5.54 10.73
C ALA A 14 8.19 6.06 11.47
N MET A 15 7.05 5.40 11.31
CA MET A 15 5.80 5.76 12.00
C MET A 15 5.72 5.26 13.44
N ALA A 16 6.55 4.28 13.85
CA ALA A 16 6.47 3.69 15.19
C ALA A 16 6.56 4.72 16.32
N GLN A 17 7.31 5.80 16.12
CA GLN A 17 7.46 6.90 17.09
C GLN A 17 6.24 7.84 17.15
N HIS A 18 5.31 7.74 16.21
CA HIS A 18 4.14 8.62 16.09
C HIS A 18 2.83 7.98 16.57
N ASN A 19 2.88 6.81 17.20
CA ASN A 19 1.72 6.05 17.67
C ASN A 19 0.59 5.95 16.61
N PRO A 20 0.86 5.42 15.41
CA PRO A 20 -0.09 5.43 14.30
C PRO A 20 -1.26 4.49 14.56
N ALA A 21 -2.42 4.81 13.99
CA ALA A 21 -3.55 3.89 13.96
C ALA A 21 -3.17 2.61 13.20
N VAL A 22 -3.30 1.45 13.85
CA VAL A 22 -3.08 0.14 13.21
C VAL A 22 -4.33 -0.22 12.40
N ILE A 23 -4.15 -0.49 11.11
CA ILE A 23 -5.26 -0.83 10.20
C ILE A 23 -5.32 -2.34 9.94
N GLY A 24 -4.21 -3.03 9.89
CA GLY A 24 -4.11 -4.47 9.64
C GLY A 24 -3.91 -5.30 10.90
N TYR A 25 -3.48 -6.55 10.72
CA TYR A 25 -3.14 -7.43 11.85
C TYR A 25 -1.82 -7.01 12.51
N GLY A 26 -1.86 -6.78 13.82
CA GLY A 26 -0.68 -6.34 14.59
C GLY A 26 0.50 -7.33 14.51
N HIS A 27 0.23 -8.65 14.52
CA HIS A 27 1.28 -9.67 14.41
C HIS A 27 1.97 -9.68 13.02
N ILE A 28 1.24 -9.38 11.93
CA ILE A 28 1.83 -9.25 10.60
C ILE A 28 2.73 -8.01 10.55
N LYS A 29 2.25 -6.89 11.12
CA LYS A 29 3.03 -5.67 11.22
C LYS A 29 4.33 -5.89 12.02
N GLN A 30 4.24 -6.56 13.17
CA GLN A 30 5.40 -6.89 13.98
C GLN A 30 6.42 -7.72 13.20
N ARG A 31 5.98 -8.78 12.54
CA ARG A 31 6.83 -9.64 11.71
C ARG A 31 7.53 -8.89 10.58
N ARG A 32 6.83 -7.97 9.91
CA ARG A 32 7.44 -7.09 8.89
C ARG A 32 8.53 -6.20 9.47
N MET A 33 8.39 -5.78 10.72
CA MET A 33 9.35 -4.88 11.38
C MET A 33 10.58 -5.58 11.95
N THR A 34 10.51 -6.90 12.26
CA THR A 34 11.56 -7.57 13.05
C THR A 34 12.05 -8.91 12.49
N GLU A 35 11.36 -9.50 11.50
CA GLU A 35 11.66 -10.87 11.08
C GLU A 35 11.96 -10.98 9.58
N ILE A 36 11.15 -10.33 8.72
CA ILE A 36 11.28 -10.48 7.27
C ILE A 36 12.15 -9.38 6.69
N ARG A 37 13.14 -9.81 5.90
CA ARG A 37 14.14 -8.93 5.32
C ARG A 37 14.04 -8.89 3.80
N VAL A 38 14.36 -7.72 3.24
CA VAL A 38 14.49 -7.45 1.81
C VAL A 38 15.98 -7.55 1.46
N ASP A 39 16.41 -8.73 1.07
CA ASP A 39 17.82 -9.08 0.82
C ASP A 39 18.44 -8.21 -0.30
N CYS A 40 17.71 -7.99 -1.39
CA CYS A 40 18.13 -7.15 -2.51
C CYS A 40 18.27 -5.65 -2.15
N CYS A 41 17.84 -5.22 -0.96
CA CYS A 41 17.92 -3.84 -0.48
C CYS A 41 18.76 -3.71 0.80
N GLY A 42 19.94 -4.33 0.85
CA GLY A 42 20.84 -4.24 1.99
C GLY A 42 20.33 -4.98 3.23
N ASN A 43 19.51 -6.00 3.03
CA ASN A 43 18.97 -6.86 4.10
C ASN A 43 18.13 -6.10 5.15
N ARG A 44 17.48 -5.00 4.73
CA ARG A 44 16.60 -4.17 5.57
C ARG A 44 15.30 -4.92 5.89
N PHE A 45 14.67 -4.60 7.02
CA PHE A 45 13.37 -5.17 7.35
C PHE A 45 12.26 -4.62 6.44
N VAL A 46 11.28 -5.46 6.09
CA VAL A 46 10.12 -5.03 5.28
C VAL A 46 9.39 -3.84 5.89
N GLY A 47 9.35 -3.73 7.23
CA GLY A 47 8.74 -2.60 7.94
C GLY A 47 9.43 -1.25 7.72
N GLU A 48 10.64 -1.23 7.14
CA GLU A 48 11.36 -0.01 6.76
C GLU A 48 10.95 0.51 5.37
N PHE A 49 9.99 -0.15 4.71
CA PHE A 49 9.50 0.22 3.39
C PHE A 49 8.03 0.66 3.45
N VAL A 50 7.66 1.57 2.55
CA VAL A 50 6.28 1.94 2.25
C VAL A 50 5.78 0.96 1.19
N PRO A 51 4.73 0.15 1.47
CA PRO A 51 4.23 -0.85 0.55
C PRO A 51 3.14 -0.31 -0.37
N PHE A 52 3.10 -0.82 -1.59
CA PHE A 52 2.05 -0.55 -2.57
C PHE A 52 1.59 -1.85 -3.23
N TYR A 53 0.30 -2.14 -3.18
CA TYR A 53 -0.27 -3.27 -3.92
C TYR A 53 -0.35 -2.97 -5.42
N PHE A 54 -0.16 -4.00 -6.24
CA PHE A 54 -0.38 -3.91 -7.69
C PHE A 54 -1.87 -3.99 -8.08
N CYS A 55 -2.77 -4.12 -7.12
CA CYS A 55 -4.21 -4.10 -7.36
C CYS A 55 -4.95 -3.31 -6.27
N PRO A 56 -6.06 -2.62 -6.61
CA PRO A 56 -6.82 -1.87 -5.63
C PRO A 56 -7.60 -2.78 -4.66
N ARG A 57 -8.16 -3.89 -5.14
CA ARG A 57 -8.91 -4.87 -4.32
C ARG A 57 -7.94 -5.87 -3.68
N SER A 58 -7.11 -5.39 -2.76
CA SER A 58 -6.16 -6.24 -2.04
C SER A 58 -6.85 -7.15 -1.02
N PRO A 59 -6.24 -8.30 -0.67
CA PRO A 59 -6.73 -9.15 0.42
C PRO A 59 -6.82 -8.43 1.76
N MET A 60 -5.93 -7.46 2.02
CA MET A 60 -6.01 -6.64 3.24
C MET A 60 -7.27 -5.78 3.26
N LEU A 61 -7.62 -5.12 2.16
CA LEU A 61 -8.85 -4.33 2.07
C LEU A 61 -10.08 -5.21 2.32
N TYR A 62 -10.12 -6.42 1.76
CA TYR A 62 -11.18 -7.40 2.04
C TYR A 62 -11.28 -7.73 3.53
N THR A 63 -10.14 -8.06 4.15
CA THR A 63 -10.07 -8.40 5.58
C THR A 63 -10.57 -7.26 6.47
N VAL A 64 -10.17 -6.04 6.17
CA VAL A 64 -10.63 -4.82 6.87
C VAL A 64 -12.13 -4.63 6.68
N ASN A 65 -12.63 -4.78 5.46
CA ASN A 65 -14.05 -4.63 5.16
C ASN A 65 -14.94 -5.67 5.85
N ARG A 66 -14.41 -6.88 6.09
CA ARG A 66 -15.13 -7.95 6.83
C ARG A 66 -15.13 -7.75 8.34
N GLY A 67 -14.46 -6.72 8.86
CA GLY A 67 -14.38 -6.47 10.30
C GLY A 67 -13.35 -7.33 11.04
N ASN A 68 -12.54 -8.11 10.32
CA ASN A 68 -11.60 -9.07 10.92
C ASN A 68 -10.38 -8.41 11.58
N THR A 69 -10.25 -7.09 11.52
CA THR A 69 -9.15 -6.31 12.11
C THR A 69 -9.58 -5.47 13.31
N GLY A 70 -10.74 -5.79 13.92
CA GLY A 70 -11.30 -5.02 15.04
C GLY A 70 -12.01 -3.72 14.62
N ARG A 71 -12.14 -3.46 13.32
CA ARG A 71 -12.93 -2.35 12.78
C ARG A 71 -14.33 -2.83 12.41
N PRO A 72 -15.35 -1.95 12.39
CA PRO A 72 -16.68 -2.33 11.93
C PRO A 72 -16.66 -2.87 10.50
N ALA A 73 -17.50 -3.87 10.22
CA ALA A 73 -17.70 -4.35 8.85
C ALA A 73 -18.21 -3.20 7.96
N GLY A 74 -17.79 -3.16 6.71
CA GLY A 74 -18.13 -2.09 5.75
C GLY A 74 -17.31 -0.81 5.90
N CYS A 75 -16.33 -0.74 6.81
CA CYS A 75 -15.53 0.46 7.07
C CYS A 75 -14.64 0.88 5.89
N GLN A 76 -14.51 0.05 4.85
CA GLN A 76 -13.73 0.40 3.65
C GLN A 76 -14.24 1.66 2.93
N ARG A 77 -15.50 2.05 3.13
CA ARG A 77 -16.11 3.22 2.45
C ARG A 77 -15.38 4.53 2.72
N THR A 78 -14.65 4.62 3.82
CA THR A 78 -13.84 5.79 4.20
C THR A 78 -12.36 5.62 3.91
N ILE A 79 -11.94 4.45 3.41
CA ILE A 79 -10.57 4.20 2.98
C ILE A 79 -10.39 4.78 1.58
N VAL A 80 -9.31 5.49 1.35
CA VAL A 80 -8.93 6.00 0.03
C VAL A 80 -7.75 5.23 -0.53
N HIS A 81 -7.70 5.07 -1.85
CA HIS A 81 -6.51 4.55 -2.53
C HIS A 81 -5.65 5.72 -2.99
N LEU A 82 -4.40 5.73 -2.58
CA LEU A 82 -3.37 6.63 -3.10
C LEU A 82 -2.71 5.95 -4.30
N VAL A 83 -2.77 6.59 -5.45
CA VAL A 83 -2.36 5.99 -6.72
C VAL A 83 -1.09 6.64 -7.24
N SER A 84 -0.12 5.83 -7.57
CA SER A 84 1.10 6.21 -8.25
C SER A 84 1.47 5.19 -9.33
N THR A 85 2.57 5.38 -10.01
CA THR A 85 3.13 4.40 -10.94
C THR A 85 4.45 3.88 -10.42
N LEU A 86 4.79 2.66 -10.84
CA LEU A 86 6.07 2.03 -10.51
C LEU A 86 7.24 2.92 -10.96
N ALA A 87 7.18 3.51 -12.16
CA ALA A 87 8.21 4.39 -12.67
C ALA A 87 8.45 5.61 -11.75
N VAL A 88 7.38 6.22 -11.24
CA VAL A 88 7.48 7.33 -10.28
C VAL A 88 8.11 6.85 -8.97
N GLY A 89 7.72 5.68 -8.48
CA GLY A 89 8.29 5.09 -7.26
C GLY A 89 9.79 4.85 -7.36
N ILE A 90 10.25 4.31 -8.47
CA ILE A 90 11.67 4.04 -8.75
C ILE A 90 12.48 5.34 -8.87
N ASN A 91 11.92 6.35 -9.52
CA ASN A 91 12.61 7.62 -9.76
C ASN A 91 12.83 8.48 -8.50
N GLN A 92 12.37 8.05 -7.33
CA GLN A 92 12.63 8.75 -6.07
C GLN A 92 14.06 8.56 -5.53
N ASN A 93 14.93 7.83 -6.23
CA ASN A 93 16.31 7.54 -5.80
C ASN A 93 16.39 6.91 -4.39
N ARG A 94 15.42 6.07 -4.04
CA ARG A 94 15.38 5.30 -2.81
C ARG A 94 15.53 3.81 -3.12
N PRO A 95 16.10 3.00 -2.23
CA PRO A 95 16.04 1.55 -2.37
C PRO A 95 14.59 1.09 -2.54
N TRP A 96 14.36 0.19 -3.50
CA TRP A 96 13.03 -0.35 -3.78
C TRP A 96 13.12 -1.84 -4.10
N ALA A 97 12.02 -2.53 -3.90
CA ALA A 97 11.88 -3.92 -4.26
C ALA A 97 10.47 -4.23 -4.75
N ILE A 98 10.36 -5.31 -5.52
CA ILE A 98 9.12 -5.98 -5.91
C ILE A 98 9.07 -7.29 -5.12
N SER A 99 7.95 -7.57 -4.46
CA SER A 99 7.67 -8.88 -3.87
C SER A 99 6.77 -9.70 -4.78
N ASP A 100 7.01 -11.01 -4.87
CA ASP A 100 6.21 -11.95 -5.65
C ASP A 100 4.85 -12.30 -5.01
N GLY A 101 4.63 -11.82 -3.79
CA GLY A 101 3.42 -12.01 -3.00
C GLY A 101 3.39 -11.12 -1.77
N ASN A 102 2.68 -11.58 -0.74
CA ASN A 102 2.57 -10.86 0.52
C ASN A 102 3.95 -10.67 1.17
N ALA A 103 4.46 -9.45 1.20
CA ALA A 103 5.75 -9.11 1.78
C ALA A 103 5.86 -9.42 3.30
N GLY A 104 4.75 -9.74 3.97
CA GLY A 104 4.71 -10.21 5.35
C GLY A 104 4.80 -11.74 5.50
N ALA A 105 5.06 -12.52 4.43
CA ALA A 105 5.18 -13.97 4.48
C ALA A 105 6.64 -14.41 4.34
N PHE A 106 7.04 -15.46 5.08
CA PHE A 106 8.45 -15.93 5.11
C PHE A 106 8.94 -16.51 3.77
N HIS A 107 8.04 -16.97 2.92
CA HIS A 107 8.36 -17.58 1.62
C HIS A 107 8.32 -16.57 0.46
N THR A 108 8.18 -15.28 0.76
CA THR A 108 8.19 -14.21 -0.25
C THR A 108 9.60 -13.96 -0.74
N THR A 109 9.74 -13.84 -2.07
CA THR A 109 10.98 -13.41 -2.70
C THR A 109 10.93 -11.93 -3.05
N PHE A 110 12.08 -11.27 -2.97
CA PHE A 110 12.21 -9.85 -3.28
C PHE A 110 13.21 -9.64 -4.40
N SER A 111 12.97 -8.66 -5.26
CA SER A 111 13.87 -8.28 -6.33
C SER A 111 13.86 -6.76 -6.55
N SER A 112 15.04 -6.18 -6.73
CA SER A 112 15.22 -4.80 -7.17
C SER A 112 15.46 -4.70 -8.69
N ASP A 113 15.10 -5.73 -9.45
CA ASP A 113 15.15 -5.76 -10.90
C ASP A 113 13.72 -5.71 -11.47
N LEU A 114 13.48 -4.84 -12.46
CA LEU A 114 12.21 -4.73 -13.18
C LEU A 114 11.83 -6.01 -13.93
N ALA A 115 12.80 -6.86 -14.28
CA ALA A 115 12.53 -8.16 -14.89
C ALA A 115 11.65 -9.06 -14.00
N ALA A 116 11.66 -8.85 -12.68
CA ALA A 116 10.79 -9.56 -11.74
C ALA A 116 9.29 -9.37 -12.03
N LEU A 117 8.89 -8.26 -12.67
CA LEU A 117 7.50 -8.03 -13.08
C LEU A 117 6.98 -9.11 -14.04
N ALA A 118 7.83 -9.67 -14.87
CA ALA A 118 7.45 -10.76 -15.79
C ALA A 118 7.14 -12.08 -15.06
N GLY A 119 7.71 -12.26 -13.85
CA GLY A 119 7.49 -13.43 -12.99
C GLY A 119 6.27 -13.33 -12.08
N LEU A 120 5.62 -12.17 -11.98
CA LEU A 120 4.43 -12.01 -11.15
C LEU A 120 3.21 -12.71 -11.75
N ASP A 121 2.40 -13.32 -10.89
CA ASP A 121 1.11 -13.88 -11.29
C ASP A 121 0.06 -12.77 -11.48
N TRP A 122 0.09 -12.13 -12.65
CA TRP A 122 -0.84 -11.07 -13.01
C TRP A 122 -2.29 -11.53 -13.10
N VAL A 123 -2.53 -12.83 -13.31
CA VAL A 123 -3.88 -13.42 -13.28
C VAL A 123 -4.41 -13.39 -11.85
N ALA A 124 -3.65 -13.88 -10.89
CA ALA A 124 -4.01 -13.82 -9.47
C ALA A 124 -4.12 -12.37 -8.96
N ILE A 125 -3.18 -11.50 -9.31
CA ILE A 125 -3.18 -10.08 -8.91
C ILE A 125 -4.49 -9.39 -9.36
N ARG A 126 -4.98 -9.66 -10.56
CA ARG A 126 -6.19 -9.04 -11.13
C ARG A 126 -7.48 -9.79 -10.78
N ALA A 127 -7.38 -11.01 -10.24
CA ALA A 127 -8.54 -11.85 -9.97
C ALA A 127 -9.54 -11.16 -9.03
N THR A 128 -10.83 -11.27 -9.34
CA THR A 128 -11.93 -10.89 -8.45
C THR A 128 -12.27 -12.00 -7.45
N GLN A 129 -12.10 -13.26 -7.88
CA GLN A 129 -12.16 -14.47 -7.06
C GLN A 129 -10.73 -14.97 -6.88
N TRP A 130 -10.19 -14.91 -5.68
CA TRP A 130 -8.78 -15.18 -5.38
C TRP A 130 -8.55 -16.18 -4.26
N GLN A 131 -9.56 -17.02 -3.98
CA GLN A 131 -9.42 -18.10 -3.00
C GLN A 131 -8.25 -19.01 -3.38
N GLY A 132 -7.36 -19.30 -2.43
CA GLY A 132 -6.14 -20.07 -2.68
C GLY A 132 -4.97 -19.28 -3.30
N GLN A 133 -5.20 -18.03 -3.72
CA GLN A 133 -4.19 -17.18 -4.39
C GLN A 133 -3.89 -15.90 -3.60
N THR A 134 -4.19 -15.89 -2.28
CA THR A 134 -4.04 -14.72 -1.41
C THR A 134 -2.62 -14.17 -1.41
N HIS A 135 -1.62 -15.05 -1.46
CA HIS A 135 -0.22 -14.68 -1.47
C HIS A 135 0.12 -13.88 -2.73
N GLN A 136 -0.08 -14.45 -3.92
CA GLN A 136 0.22 -13.82 -5.21
C GLN A 136 -0.57 -12.54 -5.43
N LYS A 137 -1.86 -12.53 -5.04
CA LYS A 137 -2.71 -11.34 -5.12
C LYS A 137 -2.20 -10.20 -4.23
N SER A 138 -1.42 -10.50 -3.23
CA SER A 138 -0.81 -9.52 -2.33
C SER A 138 0.59 -9.09 -2.73
N ALA A 139 1.01 -9.29 -3.99
CA ALA A 139 2.28 -8.79 -4.48
C ALA A 139 2.37 -7.27 -4.31
N GLU A 140 3.55 -6.80 -3.88
CA GLU A 140 3.77 -5.41 -3.49
C GLU A 140 5.00 -4.81 -4.19
N PHE A 141 4.92 -3.52 -4.50
CA PHE A 141 6.08 -2.66 -4.68
C PHE A 141 6.42 -2.03 -3.34
N LEU A 142 7.69 -2.03 -2.98
CA LEU A 142 8.22 -1.51 -1.73
C LEU A 142 9.21 -0.38 -2.03
N THR A 143 9.08 0.77 -1.37
CA THR A 143 10.08 1.85 -1.42
C THR A 143 10.55 2.21 -0.02
N ALA A 144 11.86 2.41 0.16
CA ALA A 144 12.44 2.60 1.48
C ALA A 144 12.02 3.92 2.13
N ASP A 145 11.76 3.87 3.42
CA ASP A 145 11.58 4.97 4.36
C ASP A 145 10.37 5.87 4.12
N PHE A 146 10.24 6.44 2.92
CA PHE A 146 9.29 7.51 2.64
C PHE A 146 8.87 7.53 1.18
N PHE A 147 7.60 7.86 0.93
CA PHE A 147 7.06 8.12 -0.41
C PHE A 147 6.44 9.51 -0.44
N ASP A 148 7.02 10.40 -1.24
CA ASP A 148 6.66 11.81 -1.29
C ASP A 148 5.21 12.02 -1.77
N TRP A 149 4.52 13.00 -1.17
CA TRP A 149 3.16 13.35 -1.55
C TRP A 149 3.05 13.75 -3.02
N THR A 150 4.04 14.43 -3.56
CA THR A 150 4.06 14.90 -4.95
C THR A 150 4.13 13.76 -5.97
N CYS A 151 4.46 12.55 -5.53
CA CYS A 151 4.53 11.34 -6.34
C CYS A 151 3.16 10.65 -6.54
N PHE A 152 2.09 11.10 -5.87
CA PHE A 152 0.75 10.57 -6.10
C PHE A 152 0.07 11.30 -7.26
N GLN A 153 -0.46 10.52 -8.21
CA GLN A 153 -1.15 11.02 -9.40
C GLN A 153 -2.66 11.11 -9.20
N ALA A 154 -3.22 10.23 -8.38
CA ALA A 154 -4.65 10.24 -8.07
C ALA A 154 -4.93 9.77 -6.64
N VAL A 155 -6.10 10.18 -6.14
CA VAL A 155 -6.74 9.64 -4.94
C VAL A 155 -8.08 9.05 -5.37
N ALA A 156 -8.24 7.73 -5.26
CA ALA A 156 -9.50 7.08 -5.56
C ALA A 156 -10.32 6.83 -4.29
N CYS A 157 -11.60 7.17 -4.36
CA CYS A 157 -12.57 7.14 -3.27
C CYS A 157 -13.71 6.19 -3.60
N HIS A 158 -14.33 5.62 -2.57
CA HIS A 158 -15.49 4.73 -2.74
C HIS A 158 -16.73 5.48 -3.29
N ASN A 159 -16.94 6.72 -2.86
CA ASN A 159 -18.16 7.50 -3.16
C ASN A 159 -17.87 9.00 -3.27
N ALA A 160 -18.85 9.74 -3.76
CA ALA A 160 -18.73 11.18 -3.99
C ALA A 160 -18.55 12.00 -2.70
N GLU A 161 -19.13 11.56 -1.58
CA GLU A 161 -18.99 12.25 -0.30
C GLU A 161 -17.54 12.27 0.16
N VAL A 162 -16.87 11.09 0.17
CA VAL A 162 -15.46 10.97 0.53
C VAL A 162 -14.59 11.72 -0.47
N ALA A 163 -14.92 11.67 -1.76
CA ALA A 163 -14.20 12.41 -2.79
C ALA A 163 -14.26 13.92 -2.53
N GLN A 164 -15.42 14.46 -2.17
CA GLN A 164 -15.57 15.88 -1.82
C GLN A 164 -14.77 16.26 -0.58
N GLN A 165 -14.76 15.40 0.45
CA GLN A 165 -13.93 15.62 1.64
C GLN A 165 -12.45 15.68 1.30
N VAL A 166 -11.96 14.75 0.44
CA VAL A 166 -10.58 14.75 -0.04
C VAL A 166 -10.27 16.01 -0.84
N GLN A 167 -11.15 16.43 -1.77
CA GLN A 167 -10.97 17.66 -2.55
C GLN A 167 -10.84 18.89 -1.64
N ASN A 168 -11.70 19.00 -0.62
CA ASN A 168 -11.65 20.09 0.35
C ASN A 168 -10.31 20.11 1.13
N MET A 169 -9.81 18.92 1.52
CA MET A 169 -8.50 18.82 2.18
C MET A 169 -7.35 19.28 1.28
N LEU A 170 -7.47 19.08 -0.04
CA LEU A 170 -6.44 19.41 -1.02
C LEU A 170 -6.44 20.86 -1.49
N THR A 171 -7.51 21.63 -1.18
CA THR A 171 -7.73 22.98 -1.74
C THR A 171 -6.51 23.91 -1.60
N ASN A 172 -5.81 23.86 -0.46
CA ASN A 172 -4.68 24.74 -0.15
C ASN A 172 -3.32 24.06 -0.32
N HIS A 173 -3.26 22.87 -0.94
CA HIS A 173 -1.99 22.17 -1.18
C HIS A 173 -1.46 22.49 -2.58
N ALA A 174 -0.13 22.65 -2.70
CA ALA A 174 0.53 22.92 -3.98
C ALA A 174 0.36 21.74 -4.95
N HIS A 175 0.55 20.51 -4.48
CA HIS A 175 0.30 19.30 -5.26
C HIS A 175 -1.09 18.74 -4.97
N ARG A 176 -1.89 18.60 -6.03
CA ARG A 176 -3.29 18.13 -5.97
C ARG A 176 -3.48 16.97 -6.94
N PRO A 177 -3.29 15.72 -6.50
CA PRO A 177 -3.59 14.57 -7.32
C PRO A 177 -5.07 14.55 -7.73
N THR A 178 -5.37 13.98 -8.89
CA THR A 178 -6.75 13.86 -9.37
C THR A 178 -7.59 13.03 -8.40
N VAL A 179 -8.70 13.57 -7.91
CA VAL A 179 -9.64 12.83 -7.07
C VAL A 179 -10.68 12.14 -7.95
N ARG A 180 -10.85 10.81 -7.78
CA ARG A 180 -11.75 9.97 -8.57
C ARG A 180 -12.71 9.20 -7.68
N VAL A 181 -13.91 8.90 -8.17
CA VAL A 181 -14.87 8.00 -7.53
C VAL A 181 -14.81 6.65 -8.25
N GLU A 182 -14.29 5.63 -7.58
CA GLU A 182 -13.99 4.31 -8.14
C GLU A 182 -14.59 3.20 -7.26
N PRO A 183 -15.94 3.09 -7.16
CA PRO A 183 -16.58 2.14 -6.25
C PRO A 183 -16.22 0.67 -6.56
N HIS A 184 -15.90 0.35 -7.82
CA HIS A 184 -15.49 -0.98 -8.24
C HIS A 184 -14.09 -1.41 -7.75
N TRP A 185 -13.31 -0.50 -7.16
CA TRP A 185 -12.03 -0.81 -6.51
C TRP A 185 -12.20 -1.33 -5.07
N TYR A 186 -13.45 -1.44 -4.60
CA TYR A 186 -13.82 -1.89 -3.25
C TYR A 186 -14.60 -3.20 -3.30
N TYR A 187 -14.86 -3.81 -2.14
CA TYR A 187 -15.62 -5.06 -1.99
C TYR A 187 -17.08 -4.82 -1.66
#